data_28ac6db0902002b409c090ad2a510d91
#
_entry.id   28ac6db0902002b409c090ad2a510d91
#
_cell.length_a   1.000
_cell.length_b   1.000
_cell.length_c   1.000
_cell.angle_alpha   90.00
_cell.angle_beta   90.00
_cell.angle_gamma   90.00
#
_symmetry.space_group_name_H-M   'P 1'
#
loop_
_entity.id
_entity.type
_entity.pdbx_description
1 polymer ?
#
loop_
_entity_poly.entity_id
_entity_poly.type
_entity_poly.pdbx_seq_one_letter_code
_entity_poly.pdbx_strand_id
1 'polypeptide(L)'
;MSLQKNITKNKKLVFKGGIMSAENISYELKRFAGIQRDYKPEEVERLRGSIKIEYSMCKQQSQKLWRLLNTEPYVNTLGSLSGNQAVQHAKAGLKAIYLSGWQVAADANSAGEMYPDQSLYPYDSAPKLVESMNNSLIRADQIQHMEIVDGDMKSSERTDYMLPIIADGEAGFGGPLNVFELTKKFIKAGAAGVHLKT
;
A
#
# COMPACT_ATOMS: atom_id res chain seq x y z
N MET A 1 8.49 -30.97 5.36
CA MET A 1 9.80 -30.93 6.06
C MET A 1 10.94 -30.93 5.03
N SER A 2 11.20 -29.83 4.28
CA SER A 2 12.29 -29.77 3.31
C SER A 2 12.67 -28.37 2.79
N LEU A 3 12.15 -27.28 3.32
CA LEU A 3 12.47 -25.90 2.85
C LEU A 3 13.50 -25.15 3.72
N GLN A 4 13.89 -25.68 4.85
CA GLN A 4 14.81 -24.99 5.79
C GLN A 4 16.30 -25.31 5.60
N LYS A 5 16.69 -26.26 4.75
CA LYS A 5 18.09 -26.67 4.62
C LYS A 5 18.91 -26.07 3.47
N ASN A 6 18.35 -25.12 2.69
CA ASN A 6 19.06 -24.56 1.51
C ASN A 6 19.42 -23.07 1.61
N ILE A 7 19.45 -22.47 2.81
CA ILE A 7 19.74 -21.01 2.98
C ILE A 7 21.25 -20.69 3.08
N THR A 8 22.11 -21.69 3.07
CA THR A 8 23.57 -21.51 3.33
C THR A 8 24.47 -21.61 2.10
N LYS A 9 24.01 -21.31 0.91
CA LYS A 9 24.92 -21.06 -0.24
C LYS A 9 24.29 -20.03 -1.16
N ASN A 10 24.93 -18.86 -1.28
CA ASN A 10 24.73 -17.77 -2.23
C ASN A 10 23.96 -18.14 -3.52
N LYS A 11 22.67 -18.42 -3.46
CA LYS A 11 21.82 -18.51 -4.64
C LYS A 11 20.92 -17.28 -4.68
N LYS A 12 21.21 -16.37 -5.61
CA LYS A 12 20.28 -15.34 -6.05
C LYS A 12 19.00 -16.04 -6.51
N LEU A 13 17.95 -15.99 -5.69
CA LEU A 13 16.61 -16.40 -6.11
C LEU A 13 16.08 -15.31 -7.03
N VAL A 14 16.04 -15.61 -8.33
CA VAL A 14 15.44 -14.73 -9.35
C VAL A 14 13.95 -15.03 -9.37
N PHE A 15 13.15 -14.15 -8.77
CA PHE A 15 11.71 -14.11 -9.03
C PHE A 15 11.47 -13.30 -10.31
N LYS A 16 10.54 -13.73 -11.18
CA LYS A 16 10.09 -12.94 -12.33
C LYS A 16 9.54 -11.60 -11.81
N GLY A 17 10.35 -10.54 -11.85
CA GLY A 17 9.97 -9.20 -11.36
C GLY A 17 11.10 -8.39 -10.69
N GLY A 18 12.33 -8.92 -10.61
CA GLY A 18 13.48 -8.20 -10.06
C GLY A 18 14.31 -9.01 -9.06
N ILE A 19 15.56 -8.62 -8.88
CA ILE A 19 16.49 -9.25 -7.93
C ILE A 19 16.19 -8.66 -6.55
N MET A 20 15.58 -9.44 -5.66
CA MET A 20 15.46 -9.06 -4.25
C MET A 20 16.75 -9.40 -3.49
N SER A 21 17.20 -8.51 -2.60
CA SER A 21 18.29 -8.80 -1.69
C SER A 21 17.90 -9.87 -0.66
N ALA A 22 18.87 -10.60 -0.11
CA ALA A 22 18.62 -11.61 0.93
C ALA A 22 17.90 -11.01 2.17
N GLU A 23 18.17 -9.75 2.48
CA GLU A 23 17.50 -9.00 3.55
C GLU A 23 16.01 -8.77 3.25
N ASN A 24 15.68 -8.34 2.04
CA ASN A 24 14.27 -8.15 1.64
C ASN A 24 13.48 -9.46 1.68
N ILE A 25 14.10 -10.59 1.31
CA ILE A 25 13.47 -11.92 1.43
C ILE A 25 13.21 -12.27 2.90
N SER A 26 14.14 -11.96 3.80
CA SER A 26 13.99 -12.21 5.23
C SER A 26 12.83 -11.42 5.84
N TYR A 27 12.65 -10.14 5.48
CA TYR A 27 11.54 -9.30 5.96
C TYR A 27 10.19 -9.79 5.41
N GLU A 28 10.11 -10.16 4.15
CA GLU A 28 8.88 -10.67 3.54
C GLU A 28 8.43 -11.99 4.19
N LEU A 29 9.35 -12.90 4.49
CA LEU A 29 9.03 -14.16 5.18
C LEU A 29 8.48 -13.90 6.60
N LYS A 30 9.00 -12.92 7.34
CA LYS A 30 8.52 -12.54 8.66
C LYS A 30 7.12 -11.92 8.64
N ARG A 31 6.77 -11.19 7.58
CA ARG A 31 5.46 -10.53 7.42
C ARG A 31 4.30 -11.51 7.52
N PHE A 32 4.47 -12.74 7.06
CA PHE A 32 3.45 -13.77 7.04
C PHE A 32 3.66 -14.84 8.12
N ALA A 33 4.57 -14.61 9.07
CA ALA A 33 4.80 -15.53 10.17
C ALA A 33 3.54 -15.67 11.03
N GLY A 34 3.14 -16.90 11.32
CA GLY A 34 1.95 -17.19 12.10
C GLY A 34 0.63 -17.17 11.33
N ILE A 35 0.63 -16.80 10.04
CA ILE A 35 -0.57 -16.87 9.21
C ILE A 35 -0.74 -18.30 8.70
N GLN A 36 -1.84 -18.94 9.09
CA GLN A 36 -2.24 -20.25 8.60
C GLN A 36 -3.35 -20.07 7.54
N ARG A 37 -3.23 -20.84 6.46
CA ARG A 37 -4.22 -20.87 5.38
C ARG A 37 -4.79 -22.27 5.26
N ASP A 38 -6.12 -22.37 5.26
CA ASP A 38 -6.84 -23.64 5.20
C ASP A 38 -7.00 -24.18 3.77
N TYR A 39 -6.51 -23.43 2.77
CA TYR A 39 -6.57 -23.80 1.36
C TYR A 39 -5.18 -24.04 0.76
N LYS A 40 -5.12 -24.85 -0.28
CA LYS A 40 -3.88 -25.23 -0.97
C LYS A 40 -3.56 -24.29 -2.13
N PRO A 41 -2.29 -24.12 -2.50
CA PRO A 41 -1.89 -23.32 -3.67
C PRO A 41 -2.57 -23.76 -4.98
N GLU A 42 -2.80 -25.06 -5.17
CA GLU A 42 -3.44 -25.62 -6.35
C GLU A 42 -4.90 -25.19 -6.50
N GLU A 43 -5.59 -24.98 -5.37
CA GLU A 43 -6.97 -24.47 -5.35
C GLU A 43 -7.00 -23.01 -5.80
N VAL A 44 -6.01 -22.21 -5.40
CA VAL A 44 -5.86 -20.81 -5.85
C VAL A 44 -5.58 -20.77 -7.36
N GLU A 45 -4.67 -21.61 -7.86
CA GLU A 45 -4.38 -21.66 -9.30
C GLU A 45 -5.60 -22.09 -10.12
N ARG A 46 -6.36 -23.06 -9.64
CA ARG A 46 -7.59 -23.51 -10.29
C ARG A 46 -8.65 -22.42 -10.41
N LEU A 47 -8.76 -21.54 -9.40
CA LEU A 47 -9.78 -20.49 -9.34
C LEU A 47 -9.33 -19.15 -9.93
N ARG A 48 -8.04 -18.95 -10.12
CA ARG A 48 -7.45 -17.69 -10.58
C ARG A 48 -7.88 -17.26 -11.97
N GLY A 49 -8.20 -18.20 -12.84
CA GLY A 49 -8.39 -17.96 -14.28
C GLY A 49 -7.05 -17.90 -15.03
N SER A 50 -7.14 -17.62 -16.35
CA SER A 50 -5.98 -17.67 -17.26
C SER A 50 -5.10 -16.41 -17.20
N ILE A 51 -5.62 -15.29 -16.70
CA ILE A 51 -4.89 -14.02 -16.62
C ILE A 51 -4.36 -13.80 -15.20
N LYS A 52 -3.05 -13.58 -15.10
CA LYS A 52 -2.41 -13.19 -13.84
C LYS A 52 -2.53 -11.69 -13.63
N ILE A 53 -3.45 -11.28 -12.76
CA ILE A 53 -3.62 -9.88 -12.38
C ILE A 53 -2.62 -9.55 -11.27
N GLU A 54 -1.86 -8.46 -11.45
CA GLU A 54 -0.95 -7.92 -10.44
C GLU A 54 -1.28 -6.46 -10.15
N TYR A 55 -1.43 -6.13 -8.87
CA TYR A 55 -1.58 -4.76 -8.38
C TYR A 55 -0.22 -4.25 -7.94
N SER A 56 0.61 -3.84 -8.91
CA SER A 56 2.02 -3.49 -8.71
C SER A 56 2.21 -2.36 -7.69
N MET A 57 1.36 -1.33 -7.73
CA MET A 57 1.41 -0.23 -6.76
C MET A 57 1.21 -0.74 -5.34
N CYS A 58 0.12 -1.44 -5.06
CA CYS A 58 -0.16 -2.01 -3.73
C CYS A 58 0.99 -2.92 -3.27
N LYS A 59 1.50 -3.78 -4.15
CA LYS A 59 2.60 -4.69 -3.83
C LYS A 59 3.87 -3.94 -3.42
N GLN A 60 4.30 -2.97 -4.21
CA GLN A 60 5.50 -2.18 -3.92
C GLN A 60 5.35 -1.35 -2.64
N GLN A 61 4.21 -0.66 -2.49
CA GLN A 61 3.96 0.19 -1.34
C GLN A 61 3.80 -0.59 -0.04
N SER A 62 3.16 -1.75 -0.07
CA SER A 62 3.05 -2.62 1.10
C SER A 62 4.40 -3.21 1.53
N GLN A 63 5.27 -3.54 0.59
CA GLN A 63 6.64 -3.95 0.87
C GLN A 63 7.47 -2.81 1.45
N LYS A 64 7.34 -1.61 0.89
CA LYS A 64 8.00 -0.40 1.40
C LYS A 64 7.55 -0.09 2.83
N LEU A 65 6.24 -0.09 3.09
CA LEU A 65 5.70 0.13 4.43
C LEU A 65 6.25 -0.89 5.43
N TRP A 66 6.19 -2.17 5.08
CA TRP A 66 6.70 -3.24 5.94
C TRP A 66 8.19 -3.05 6.29
N ARG A 67 9.00 -2.69 5.29
CA ARG A 67 10.41 -2.37 5.52
C ARG A 67 10.58 -1.20 6.47
N LEU A 68 9.89 -0.07 6.23
CA LEU A 68 9.94 1.12 7.11
C LEU A 68 9.60 0.77 8.56
N LEU A 69 8.53 0.00 8.78
CA LEU A 69 8.11 -0.42 10.13
C LEU A 69 9.14 -1.31 10.86
N ASN A 70 10.04 -1.96 10.12
CA ASN A 70 11.04 -2.86 10.69
C ASN A 70 12.45 -2.26 10.77
N THR A 71 12.73 -1.16 10.06
CA THR A 71 14.07 -0.58 9.98
C THR A 71 14.18 0.82 10.57
N GLU A 72 13.07 1.56 10.60
CA GLU A 72 13.06 2.91 11.13
C GLU A 72 12.67 2.92 12.61
N PRO A 73 13.24 3.82 13.42
CA PRO A 73 12.85 3.96 14.82
C PRO A 73 11.39 4.42 14.97
N TYR A 74 10.88 5.14 14.02
CA TYR A 74 9.47 5.51 13.87
C TYR A 74 9.17 5.88 12.40
N VAL A 75 7.92 5.73 12.00
CA VAL A 75 7.44 6.14 10.67
C VAL A 75 6.55 7.37 10.84
N ASN A 76 7.10 8.55 10.53
CA ASN A 76 6.36 9.79 10.61
C ASN A 76 5.32 9.88 9.49
N THR A 77 4.08 10.20 9.86
CA THR A 77 2.94 10.30 8.96
C THR A 77 1.97 11.36 9.43
N LEU A 78 1.22 11.94 8.50
CA LEU A 78 0.08 12.81 8.78
C LEU A 78 -1.12 12.40 7.94
N GLY A 79 -2.30 12.88 8.34
CA GLY A 79 -3.55 12.70 7.59
C GLY A 79 -3.53 13.46 6.26
N SER A 80 -4.08 12.86 5.22
CA SER A 80 -4.27 13.48 3.91
C SER A 80 -5.59 13.04 3.30
N LEU A 81 -6.31 13.98 2.69
CA LEU A 81 -7.57 13.74 1.97
C LEU A 81 -7.47 14.11 0.48
N SER A 82 -6.39 14.74 0.06
CA SER A 82 -6.23 15.19 -1.32
C SER A 82 -4.85 14.86 -1.87
N GLY A 83 -4.76 14.74 -3.20
CA GLY A 83 -3.49 14.52 -3.87
C GLY A 83 -2.48 15.63 -3.65
N ASN A 84 -2.93 16.89 -3.52
CA ASN A 84 -2.02 18.00 -3.22
C ASN A 84 -1.42 17.87 -1.82
N GLN A 85 -2.21 17.54 -0.81
CA GLN A 85 -1.69 17.26 0.55
C GLN A 85 -0.68 16.12 0.52
N ALA A 86 -0.97 15.02 -0.18
CA ALA A 86 -0.07 13.89 -0.32
C ALA A 86 1.29 14.30 -0.93
N VAL A 87 1.28 15.11 -1.99
CA VAL A 87 2.50 15.64 -2.62
C VAL A 87 3.28 16.55 -1.66
N GLN A 88 2.58 17.42 -0.90
CA GLN A 88 3.25 18.27 0.10
C GLN A 88 3.86 17.45 1.24
N HIS A 89 3.20 16.37 1.67
CA HIS A 89 3.76 15.44 2.67
C HIS A 89 5.07 14.82 2.19
N ALA A 90 5.14 14.37 0.93
CA ALA A 90 6.36 13.85 0.35
C ALA A 90 7.48 14.91 0.31
N LYS A 91 7.18 16.14 -0.13
CA LYS A 91 8.13 17.26 -0.13
C LYS A 91 8.62 17.64 1.26
N ALA A 92 7.77 17.49 2.29
CA ALA A 92 8.13 17.72 3.67
C ALA A 92 8.95 16.58 4.31
N GLY A 93 9.23 15.50 3.57
CA GLY A 93 10.04 14.38 4.04
C GLY A 93 9.30 13.40 4.95
N LEU A 94 7.97 13.38 4.94
CA LEU A 94 7.19 12.34 5.60
C LEU A 94 7.45 10.99 4.93
N LYS A 95 7.35 9.91 5.69
CA LYS A 95 7.66 8.55 5.21
C LYS A 95 6.44 7.73 4.81
N ALA A 96 5.26 8.15 5.24
CA ALA A 96 3.98 7.51 4.94
C ALA A 96 2.85 8.54 4.98
N ILE A 97 1.67 8.12 4.54
CA ILE A 97 0.42 8.89 4.60
C ILE A 97 -0.60 8.04 5.34
N TYR A 98 -1.37 8.65 6.24
CA TYR A 98 -2.53 8.03 6.85
C TYR A 98 -3.81 8.62 6.27
N LEU A 99 -4.65 7.80 5.65
CA LEU A 99 -5.99 8.21 5.25
C LEU A 99 -6.94 7.93 6.42
N SER A 100 -7.30 8.99 7.14
CA SER A 100 -8.15 8.91 8.32
C SER A 100 -9.62 8.70 7.93
N GLY A 101 -10.25 7.66 8.43
CA GLY A 101 -11.67 7.40 8.25
C GLY A 101 -12.55 8.49 8.84
N TRP A 102 -12.17 9.03 10.00
CA TRP A 102 -12.85 10.13 10.62
C TRP A 102 -12.91 11.39 9.72
N GLN A 103 -11.79 11.74 9.08
CA GLN A 103 -11.75 12.85 8.12
C GLN A 103 -12.58 12.53 6.87
N VAL A 104 -12.56 11.28 6.40
CA VAL A 104 -13.41 10.85 5.27
C VAL A 104 -14.88 10.97 5.62
N ALA A 105 -15.27 10.53 6.81
CA ALA A 105 -16.64 10.65 7.30
C ALA A 105 -17.11 12.12 7.35
N ALA A 106 -16.27 13.02 7.84
CA ALA A 106 -16.60 14.43 8.01
C ALA A 106 -16.61 15.21 6.69
N ASP A 107 -15.56 15.05 5.84
CA ASP A 107 -15.30 16.03 4.78
C ASP A 107 -15.13 15.44 3.37
N ALA A 108 -14.90 14.12 3.24
CA ALA A 108 -14.39 13.60 1.97
C ALA A 108 -15.06 12.29 1.51
N ASN A 109 -16.25 11.99 2.03
CA ASN A 109 -16.99 10.84 1.54
C ASN A 109 -17.76 11.16 0.25
N SER A 110 -18.03 10.12 -0.55
CA SER A 110 -18.66 10.26 -1.86
C SER A 110 -20.16 10.60 -1.81
N ALA A 111 -20.79 10.58 -0.63
CA ALA A 111 -22.17 11.03 -0.46
C ALA A 111 -22.29 12.55 -0.34
N GLY A 112 -21.18 13.26 -0.02
CA GLY A 112 -21.20 14.69 0.20
C GLY A 112 -21.90 15.13 1.50
N GLU A 113 -22.06 14.20 2.43
CA GLU A 113 -22.73 14.39 3.72
C GLU A 113 -21.71 14.31 4.86
N MET A 114 -22.03 14.84 6.02
CA MET A 114 -21.27 14.64 7.25
C MET A 114 -21.79 13.42 8.00
N TYR A 115 -20.91 12.45 8.27
CA TYR A 115 -21.23 11.25 9.04
C TYR A 115 -20.37 11.17 10.30
N PRO A 116 -20.86 10.49 11.35
CA PRO A 116 -19.98 10.05 12.43
C PRO A 116 -19.01 8.97 11.93
N ASP A 117 -17.90 8.81 12.64
CA ASP A 117 -16.87 7.80 12.38
C ASP A 117 -17.33 6.37 12.76
N GLN A 118 -18.35 5.86 12.06
CA GLN A 118 -19.06 4.62 12.38
C GLN A 118 -19.44 3.79 11.15
N SER A 119 -18.66 3.84 10.08
CA SER A 119 -18.91 3.08 8.84
C SER A 119 -20.28 3.35 8.19
N LEU A 120 -20.79 4.58 8.27
CA LEU A 120 -22.10 4.95 7.72
C LEU A 120 -22.05 5.63 6.36
N TYR A 121 -20.87 6.13 5.96
CA TYR A 121 -20.67 6.71 4.64
C TYR A 121 -20.41 5.61 3.58
N PRO A 122 -20.50 5.93 2.28
CA PRO A 122 -20.26 4.92 1.24
C PRO A 122 -18.89 4.27 1.35
N TYR A 123 -18.85 2.95 1.45
CA TYR A 123 -17.66 2.14 1.75
C TYR A 123 -16.51 2.30 0.76
N ASP A 124 -16.78 2.78 -0.45
CA ASP A 124 -15.76 2.99 -1.49
C ASP A 124 -15.16 4.40 -1.48
N SER A 125 -15.57 5.27 -0.54
CA SER A 125 -15.05 6.64 -0.41
C SER A 125 -13.56 6.65 -0.13
N ALA A 126 -13.11 5.92 0.89
CA ALA A 126 -11.69 5.84 1.24
C ALA A 126 -10.81 5.20 0.14
N PRO A 127 -11.20 4.08 -0.49
CA PRO A 127 -10.49 3.54 -1.66
C PRO A 127 -10.33 4.53 -2.81
N LYS A 128 -11.36 5.30 -3.16
CA LYS A 128 -11.29 6.33 -4.21
C LYS A 128 -10.30 7.44 -3.87
N LEU A 129 -10.22 7.85 -2.60
CA LEU A 129 -9.24 8.84 -2.15
C LEU A 129 -7.80 8.29 -2.20
N VAL A 130 -7.58 7.03 -1.82
CA VAL A 130 -6.28 6.36 -1.98
C VAL A 130 -5.84 6.39 -3.45
N GLU A 131 -6.73 6.04 -4.37
CA GLU A 131 -6.44 6.06 -5.81
C GLU A 131 -6.10 7.47 -6.29
N SER A 132 -6.89 8.47 -5.91
CA SER A 132 -6.66 9.88 -6.25
C SER A 132 -5.30 10.39 -5.74
N MET A 133 -4.95 10.08 -4.50
CA MET A 133 -3.65 10.44 -3.92
C MET A 133 -2.49 9.72 -4.64
N ASN A 134 -2.61 8.44 -4.90
CA ASN A 134 -1.60 7.68 -5.65
C ASN A 134 -1.40 8.25 -7.05
N ASN A 135 -2.47 8.60 -7.77
CA ASN A 135 -2.37 9.23 -9.09
C ASN A 135 -1.62 10.56 -9.03
N SER A 136 -1.83 11.37 -7.98
CA SER A 136 -1.12 12.63 -7.78
C SER A 136 0.36 12.42 -7.47
N LEU A 137 0.69 11.43 -6.63
CA LEU A 137 2.07 11.06 -6.30
C LEU A 137 2.80 10.51 -7.54
N ILE A 138 2.16 9.65 -8.32
CA ILE A 138 2.68 9.14 -9.59
C ILE A 138 2.96 10.29 -10.55
N ARG A 139 2.04 11.26 -10.67
CA ARG A 139 2.25 12.40 -11.55
C ARG A 139 3.41 13.28 -11.10
N ALA A 140 3.55 13.52 -9.81
CA ALA A 140 4.69 14.25 -9.26
C ALA A 140 6.02 13.53 -9.52
N ASP A 141 6.06 12.22 -9.37
CA ASP A 141 7.24 11.40 -9.67
C ASP A 141 7.57 11.41 -11.18
N GLN A 142 6.58 11.37 -12.06
CA GLN A 142 6.77 11.46 -13.51
C GLN A 142 7.40 12.79 -13.91
N ILE A 143 6.93 13.90 -13.35
CA ILE A 143 7.47 15.24 -13.64
C ILE A 143 8.93 15.30 -13.21
N GLN A 144 9.21 14.93 -11.96
CA GLN A 144 10.57 14.91 -11.43
C GLN A 144 11.51 14.00 -12.22
N HIS A 145 11.01 12.83 -12.63
CA HIS A 145 11.80 11.90 -13.45
C HIS A 145 12.19 12.53 -14.80
N MET A 146 11.26 13.20 -15.43
CA MET A 146 11.51 13.94 -16.68
C MET A 146 12.58 15.02 -16.48
N GLU A 147 12.45 15.87 -15.43
CA GLU A 147 13.43 16.92 -15.11
C GLU A 147 14.84 16.35 -14.86
N ILE A 148 14.93 15.17 -14.25
CA ILE A 148 16.22 14.48 -14.03
C ILE A 148 16.80 13.97 -15.36
N VAL A 149 15.97 13.37 -16.23
CA VAL A 149 16.41 12.84 -17.52
C VAL A 149 16.86 13.95 -18.46
N ASP A 150 16.16 15.07 -18.46
CA ASP A 150 16.47 16.26 -19.28
C ASP A 150 17.67 17.06 -18.73
N GLY A 151 18.11 16.76 -17.51
CA GLY A 151 19.27 17.41 -16.88
C GLY A 151 18.94 18.70 -16.13
N ASP A 152 17.68 19.05 -16.00
CA ASP A 152 17.20 20.24 -15.28
C ASP A 152 17.25 20.08 -13.76
N MET A 153 17.29 18.83 -13.28
CA MET A 153 17.37 18.47 -11.87
C MET A 153 18.42 17.39 -11.62
N LYS A 154 19.16 17.48 -10.52
CA LYS A 154 20.12 16.43 -10.13
C LYS A 154 19.40 15.26 -9.47
N SER A 155 19.83 14.04 -9.76
CA SER A 155 19.31 12.82 -9.12
C SER A 155 19.44 12.83 -7.59
N SER A 156 20.43 13.55 -7.03
CA SER A 156 20.60 13.71 -5.59
C SER A 156 19.55 14.59 -4.91
N GLU A 157 18.81 15.36 -5.69
CA GLU A 157 17.74 16.25 -5.21
C GLU A 157 16.36 15.59 -5.27
N ARG A 158 16.32 14.32 -5.67
CA ARG A 158 15.09 13.56 -5.86
C ARG A 158 14.28 13.43 -4.57
N THR A 159 13.01 13.84 -4.64
CA THR A 159 12.00 13.58 -3.61
C THR A 159 11.40 12.18 -3.80
N ASP A 160 11.27 11.41 -2.74
CA ASP A 160 10.56 10.14 -2.78
C ASP A 160 9.04 10.36 -2.69
N TYR A 161 8.41 10.58 -3.84
CA TYR A 161 6.97 10.78 -3.91
C TYR A 161 6.15 9.51 -3.64
N MET A 162 6.74 8.32 -3.80
CA MET A 162 6.01 7.07 -3.65
C MET A 162 5.82 6.69 -2.18
N LEU A 163 5.11 7.55 -1.41
CA LEU A 163 4.79 7.30 -0.01
C LEU A 163 3.73 6.20 0.14
N PRO A 164 3.96 5.20 1.00
CA PRO A 164 2.94 4.20 1.30
C PRO A 164 1.75 4.85 2.03
N ILE A 165 0.54 4.54 1.57
CA ILE A 165 -0.71 5.01 2.17
C ILE A 165 -1.30 3.90 3.02
N ILE A 166 -1.48 4.17 4.32
CA ILE A 166 -2.24 3.34 5.24
C ILE A 166 -3.64 3.92 5.31
N ALA A 167 -4.67 3.15 4.98
CA ALA A 167 -6.04 3.61 4.95
C ALA A 167 -6.84 3.07 6.13
N ASP A 168 -7.68 3.91 6.71
CA ASP A 168 -8.68 3.49 7.67
C ASP A 168 -9.81 2.74 6.95
N GLY A 169 -10.04 1.50 7.30
CA GLY A 169 -11.12 0.66 6.82
C GLY A 169 -12.32 0.65 7.74
N GLU A 170 -12.34 1.54 8.76
CA GLU A 170 -13.40 1.61 9.77
C GLU A 170 -13.65 0.25 10.44
N ALA A 171 -14.92 -0.05 10.73
CA ALA A 171 -15.36 -1.38 11.18
C ALA A 171 -15.67 -2.34 10.00
N GLY A 172 -15.19 -2.03 8.78
CA GLY A 172 -15.37 -2.88 7.60
C GLY A 172 -16.69 -2.73 6.86
N PHE A 173 -17.54 -1.78 7.25
CA PHE A 173 -18.82 -1.45 6.60
C PHE A 173 -19.82 -2.60 6.53
N GLY A 174 -19.76 -3.54 7.48
CA GLY A 174 -20.70 -4.65 7.58
C GLY A 174 -20.01 -5.96 7.98
N GLY A 175 -20.54 -7.09 7.49
CA GLY A 175 -20.02 -8.42 7.81
C GLY A 175 -18.74 -8.79 7.06
N PRO A 176 -18.23 -10.03 7.21
CA PRO A 176 -16.98 -10.49 6.62
C PRO A 176 -16.89 -10.30 5.10
N LEU A 177 -17.99 -10.46 4.37
CA LEU A 177 -18.03 -10.25 2.92
C LEU A 177 -17.84 -8.77 2.55
N ASN A 178 -18.35 -7.84 3.35
CA ASN A 178 -18.12 -6.42 3.15
C ASN A 178 -16.64 -6.06 3.34
N VAL A 179 -16.01 -6.59 4.40
CA VAL A 179 -14.58 -6.42 4.67
C VAL A 179 -13.74 -6.97 3.50
N PHE A 180 -14.11 -8.13 2.97
CA PHE A 180 -13.44 -8.73 1.81
C PHE A 180 -13.50 -7.81 0.58
N GLU A 181 -14.68 -7.33 0.21
CA GLU A 181 -14.87 -6.44 -0.94
C GLU A 181 -14.20 -5.08 -0.75
N LEU A 182 -14.27 -4.51 0.46
CA LEU A 182 -13.56 -3.29 0.82
C LEU A 182 -12.03 -3.46 0.66
N THR A 183 -11.47 -4.54 1.19
CA THR A 183 -10.04 -4.83 1.09
C THR A 183 -9.60 -4.99 -0.35
N LYS A 184 -10.40 -5.66 -1.19
CA LYS A 184 -10.14 -5.74 -2.64
C LYS A 184 -10.07 -4.35 -3.29
N LYS A 185 -10.95 -3.43 -2.92
CA LYS A 185 -10.92 -2.05 -3.44
C LYS A 185 -9.66 -1.31 -3.00
N PHE A 186 -9.24 -1.43 -1.74
CA PHE A 186 -7.99 -0.86 -1.27
C PHE A 186 -6.76 -1.41 -2.00
N ILE A 187 -6.71 -2.72 -2.24
CA ILE A 187 -5.64 -3.34 -3.02
C ILE A 187 -5.59 -2.76 -4.44
N LYS A 188 -6.74 -2.65 -5.11
CA LYS A 188 -6.84 -2.04 -6.45
C LYS A 188 -6.40 -0.58 -6.47
N ALA A 189 -6.78 0.18 -5.46
CA ALA A 189 -6.41 1.59 -5.30
C ALA A 189 -4.92 1.81 -4.97
N GLY A 190 -4.19 0.74 -4.60
CA GLY A 190 -2.76 0.81 -4.29
C GLY A 190 -2.45 1.16 -2.83
N ALA A 191 -3.36 0.89 -1.90
CA ALA A 191 -3.09 1.04 -0.47
C ALA A 191 -1.94 0.11 -0.02
N ALA A 192 -1.07 0.61 0.85
CA ALA A 192 0.03 -0.13 1.44
C ALA A 192 -0.41 -0.98 2.65
N GLY A 193 -1.45 -0.53 3.33
CA GLY A 193 -2.04 -1.19 4.48
C GLY A 193 -3.46 -0.70 4.72
N VAL A 194 -4.22 -1.51 5.46
CA VAL A 194 -5.59 -1.17 5.90
C VAL A 194 -5.65 -1.38 7.40
N HIS A 195 -6.16 -0.38 8.10
CA HIS A 195 -6.47 -0.44 9.53
C HIS A 195 -7.96 -0.69 9.69
N LEU A 196 -8.33 -1.77 10.37
CA LEU A 196 -9.71 -2.10 10.70
C LEU A 196 -9.92 -1.95 12.20
N LYS A 197 -10.98 -1.28 12.59
CA LYS A 197 -11.40 -1.14 14.00
C LYS A 197 -12.20 -2.37 14.42
N THR A 198 -11.96 -2.84 15.62
CA THR A 198 -12.69 -3.98 16.24
C THR A 198 -13.66 -3.46 17.30
#